data_23c7e1482dc1c8d013236d759545837f
#
_entry.id   23c7e1482dc1c8d013236d759545837f
#
_cell.length_a   1.000
_cell.length_b   1.000
_cell.length_c   1.000
_cell.angle_alpha   90.00
_cell.angle_beta   90.00
_cell.angle_gamma   90.00
#
_symmetry.space_group_name_H-M   'P 1'
#
loop_
_entity.id
_entity.type
_entity.pdbx_description
1 polymer ?
#
loop_
_entity_poly.entity_id
_entity_poly.type
_entity_poly.pdbx_seq_one_letter_code
_entity_poly.pdbx_strand_id
1 'polypeptide(L)'
;MKTSDKKYPAIIIYCLCFYAVWTVFELFVKTNIDSQLIKTGVIKTAVWVVPAALLIHRFRDSVQIGLKEMFVTRVKWPRYLWVYALLAVWALSGGLLQTGGLSFSMDMDALIIVLFAGVTEEMVFRGWLLNATARELPRWLALLINAAMFLLIHFPRFIQEGILASSFTSFGFAGLLVLSAIFGAAFLKGRNILIPITMHMAYDFILIAFLP
;
A
#
# COMPACT_ATOMS: atom_id res chain seq x y z
N MET A 1 -8.62 -27.59 17.41
CA MET A 1 -7.88 -26.32 17.25
C MET A 1 -8.68 -25.43 16.31
N LYS A 2 -9.25 -24.33 16.80
CA LYS A 2 -10.08 -23.43 16.01
C LYS A 2 -9.22 -22.76 14.93
N THR A 3 -9.78 -22.47 13.76
CA THR A 3 -9.09 -21.77 12.64
C THR A 3 -8.50 -20.43 13.06
N SER A 4 -9.03 -19.81 14.10
CA SER A 4 -8.52 -18.58 14.74
C SER A 4 -7.09 -18.74 15.27
N ASP A 5 -6.75 -19.88 15.89
CA ASP A 5 -5.44 -20.07 16.52
C ASP A 5 -4.28 -20.18 15.51
N LYS A 6 -4.60 -20.55 14.26
CA LYS A 6 -3.61 -20.66 13.17
C LYS A 6 -3.38 -19.35 12.41
N LYS A 7 -4.22 -18.33 12.60
CA LYS A 7 -4.14 -17.07 11.88
C LYS A 7 -2.91 -16.25 12.26
N TYR A 8 -2.60 -16.13 13.55
CA TYR A 8 -1.44 -15.37 14.00
C TYR A 8 -0.10 -15.94 13.52
N PRO A 9 0.16 -17.26 13.65
CA PRO A 9 1.32 -17.87 13.01
C PRO A 9 1.38 -17.61 11.51
N ALA A 10 0.23 -17.69 10.79
CA ALA A 10 0.18 -17.42 9.36
C ALA A 10 0.52 -15.95 9.02
N ILE A 11 0.04 -14.99 9.81
CA ILE A 11 0.40 -13.56 9.62
C ILE A 11 1.90 -13.36 9.84
N ILE A 12 2.46 -13.91 10.92
CA ILE A 12 3.89 -13.75 11.24
C ILE A 12 4.76 -14.39 10.16
N ILE A 13 4.48 -15.64 9.77
CA ILE A 13 5.23 -16.33 8.72
C ILE A 13 5.12 -15.57 7.39
N TYR A 14 3.91 -15.15 7.03
CA TYR A 14 3.70 -14.35 5.82
C TYR A 14 4.55 -13.08 5.84
N CYS A 15 4.52 -12.31 6.94
CA CYS A 15 5.30 -11.09 7.06
C CYS A 15 6.80 -11.37 6.92
N LEU A 16 7.33 -12.36 7.65
CA LEU A 16 8.75 -12.70 7.59
C LEU A 16 9.17 -13.08 6.15
N CYS A 17 8.41 -13.97 5.50
CA CYS A 17 8.70 -14.37 4.12
C CYS A 17 8.54 -13.20 3.15
N PHE A 18 7.47 -12.43 3.27
CA PHE A 18 7.17 -11.30 2.42
C PHE A 18 8.26 -10.22 2.47
N TYR A 19 8.64 -9.80 3.69
CA TYR A 19 9.69 -8.79 3.86
C TYR A 19 11.05 -9.31 3.40
N ALA A 20 11.39 -10.58 3.70
CA ALA A 20 12.65 -11.17 3.24
C ALA A 20 12.73 -11.23 1.71
N VAL A 21 11.71 -11.78 1.06
CA VAL A 21 11.65 -11.88 -0.41
C VAL A 21 11.68 -10.51 -1.07
N TRP A 22 10.91 -9.55 -0.53
CA TRP A 22 10.87 -8.20 -1.10
C TRP A 22 12.18 -7.43 -0.89
N THR A 23 12.83 -7.60 0.27
CA THR A 23 14.16 -7.01 0.53
C THR A 23 15.19 -7.53 -0.46
N VAL A 24 15.23 -8.85 -0.68
CA VAL A 24 16.13 -9.45 -1.67
C VAL A 24 15.82 -8.94 -3.09
N PHE A 25 14.55 -8.84 -3.43
CA PHE A 25 14.13 -8.32 -4.73
C PHE A 25 14.58 -6.86 -4.93
N GLU A 26 14.29 -5.98 -4.00
CA GLU A 26 14.63 -4.55 -4.10
C GLU A 26 16.15 -4.31 -4.14
N LEU A 27 16.91 -5.02 -3.30
CA LEU A 27 18.35 -4.78 -3.19
C LEU A 27 19.19 -5.45 -4.29
N PHE A 28 18.77 -6.62 -4.81
CA PHE A 28 19.64 -7.43 -5.64
C PHE A 28 19.04 -7.84 -6.99
N VAL A 29 17.72 -7.86 -7.14
CA VAL A 29 17.08 -8.40 -8.36
C VAL A 29 16.54 -7.30 -9.27
N LYS A 30 15.91 -6.31 -8.71
CA LYS A 30 15.20 -5.22 -9.42
C LYS A 30 16.10 -4.46 -10.39
N THR A 31 17.36 -4.24 -10.03
CA THR A 31 18.34 -3.52 -10.84
C THR A 31 18.75 -4.26 -12.12
N ASN A 32 18.52 -5.58 -12.18
CA ASN A 32 18.84 -6.43 -13.32
C ASN A 32 17.65 -6.65 -14.28
N ILE A 33 16.53 -5.95 -14.05
CA ILE A 33 15.32 -6.07 -14.87
C ILE A 33 15.02 -4.68 -15.45
N ASP A 34 15.07 -4.52 -16.77
CA ASP A 34 14.80 -3.22 -17.40
C ASP A 34 13.30 -2.90 -17.46
N SER A 35 12.48 -3.89 -17.83
CA SER A 35 11.05 -3.68 -18.03
C SER A 35 10.28 -3.38 -16.73
N GLN A 36 9.71 -2.20 -16.64
CA GLN A 36 8.85 -1.81 -15.52
C GLN A 36 7.57 -2.66 -15.41
N LEU A 37 7.02 -3.06 -16.56
CA LEU A 37 5.88 -3.99 -16.60
C LEU A 37 6.22 -5.34 -15.94
N ILE A 38 7.40 -5.89 -16.21
CA ILE A 38 7.84 -7.15 -15.58
C ILE A 38 8.05 -6.95 -14.09
N LYS A 39 8.78 -5.90 -13.67
CA LYS A 39 9.05 -5.61 -12.25
C LYS A 39 7.77 -5.43 -11.44
N THR A 40 6.94 -4.49 -11.86
CA THR A 40 5.79 -4.01 -11.07
C THR A 40 4.50 -4.73 -11.47
N GLY A 41 4.26 -4.96 -12.75
CA GLY A 41 3.05 -5.62 -13.23
C GLY A 41 3.04 -7.12 -12.94
N VAL A 42 4.13 -7.83 -13.26
CA VAL A 42 4.16 -9.29 -13.15
C VAL A 42 4.72 -9.75 -11.80
N ILE A 43 5.96 -9.40 -11.47
CA ILE A 43 6.64 -9.95 -10.27
C ILE A 43 5.98 -9.44 -9.00
N LYS A 44 5.75 -8.12 -8.89
CA LYS A 44 5.12 -7.54 -7.70
C LYS A 44 3.71 -8.11 -7.51
N THR A 45 2.91 -8.23 -8.58
CA THR A 45 1.57 -8.83 -8.50
C THR A 45 1.64 -10.29 -8.04
N ALA A 46 2.54 -11.11 -8.60
CA ALA A 46 2.67 -12.51 -8.21
C ALA A 46 3.11 -12.67 -6.75
N VAL A 47 4.06 -11.87 -6.28
CA VAL A 47 4.60 -11.97 -4.91
C VAL A 47 3.69 -11.32 -3.87
N TRP A 48 2.96 -10.26 -4.22
CA TRP A 48 2.14 -9.48 -3.29
C TRP A 48 0.67 -9.89 -3.31
N VAL A 49 0.03 -9.82 -4.48
CA VAL A 49 -1.43 -9.99 -4.58
C VAL A 49 -1.85 -11.45 -4.44
N VAL A 50 -1.15 -12.36 -5.10
CA VAL A 50 -1.55 -13.78 -5.11
C VAL A 50 -1.51 -14.38 -3.69
N PRO A 51 -0.42 -14.27 -2.92
CA PRO A 51 -0.41 -14.79 -1.55
C PRO A 51 -1.43 -14.10 -0.64
N ALA A 52 -1.60 -12.78 -0.75
CA ALA A 52 -2.59 -12.04 0.03
C ALA A 52 -4.02 -12.55 -0.26
N ALA A 53 -4.39 -12.69 -1.53
CA ALA A 53 -5.71 -13.20 -1.93
C ALA A 53 -5.95 -14.65 -1.44
N LEU A 54 -4.94 -15.51 -1.55
CA LEU A 54 -5.01 -16.89 -1.05
C LEU A 54 -5.20 -16.92 0.48
N LEU A 55 -4.50 -16.08 1.22
CA LEU A 55 -4.63 -15.98 2.67
C LEU A 55 -6.00 -15.43 3.10
N ILE A 56 -6.51 -14.39 2.44
CA ILE A 56 -7.87 -13.88 2.68
C ILE A 56 -8.91 -14.98 2.43
N HIS A 57 -8.76 -15.72 1.35
CA HIS A 57 -9.66 -16.83 1.04
C HIS A 57 -9.55 -17.96 2.07
N ARG A 58 -8.32 -18.36 2.44
CA ARG A 58 -8.04 -19.46 3.40
C ARG A 58 -8.55 -19.13 4.79
N PHE A 59 -8.44 -17.88 5.22
CA PHE A 59 -8.84 -17.39 6.54
C PHE A 59 -10.11 -16.54 6.52
N ARG A 60 -11.00 -16.78 5.56
CA ARG A 60 -12.24 -16.00 5.33
C ARG A 60 -13.10 -15.80 6.59
N ASP A 61 -13.12 -16.78 7.49
CA ASP A 61 -13.89 -16.73 8.74
C ASP A 61 -13.15 -15.97 9.86
N SER A 62 -11.90 -15.61 9.63
CA SER A 62 -11.01 -14.91 10.56
C SER A 62 -10.56 -13.52 10.09
N VAL A 63 -11.06 -13.05 8.96
CA VAL A 63 -10.90 -11.66 8.49
C VAL A 63 -12.19 -10.87 8.71
N GLN A 64 -12.10 -9.55 8.71
CA GLN A 64 -13.26 -8.68 8.93
C GLN A 64 -14.15 -8.55 7.68
N ILE A 65 -13.53 -8.61 6.49
CA ILE A 65 -14.17 -8.40 5.19
C ILE A 65 -13.70 -9.53 4.26
N GLY A 66 -14.65 -10.31 3.71
CA GLY A 66 -14.32 -11.41 2.80
C GLY A 66 -13.79 -10.92 1.46
N LEU A 67 -13.02 -11.77 0.75
CA LEU A 67 -12.39 -11.42 -0.52
C LEU A 67 -13.41 -10.91 -1.56
N LYS A 68 -14.51 -11.62 -1.75
CA LYS A 68 -15.57 -11.18 -2.68
C LYS A 68 -16.22 -9.88 -2.20
N GLU A 69 -16.50 -9.77 -0.90
CA GLU A 69 -17.18 -8.63 -0.30
C GLU A 69 -16.41 -7.33 -0.55
N MET A 70 -15.08 -7.35 -0.41
CA MET A 70 -14.26 -6.15 -0.57
C MET A 70 -14.26 -5.57 -1.99
N PHE A 71 -14.71 -6.33 -2.99
CA PHE A 71 -14.85 -5.83 -4.37
C PHE A 71 -16.29 -5.47 -4.75
N VAL A 72 -17.29 -6.15 -4.16
CA VAL A 72 -18.70 -5.97 -4.56
C VAL A 72 -19.49 -5.02 -3.68
N THR A 73 -18.98 -4.66 -2.50
CA THR A 73 -19.65 -3.70 -1.60
C THR A 73 -19.81 -2.36 -2.29
N ARG A 74 -21.03 -1.84 -2.34
CA ARG A 74 -21.35 -0.58 -3.02
C ARG A 74 -20.65 0.61 -2.35
N VAL A 75 -19.88 1.34 -3.12
CA VAL A 75 -19.17 2.54 -2.67
C VAL A 75 -20.03 3.80 -2.89
N LYS A 76 -20.11 4.63 -1.87
CA LYS A 76 -20.71 5.97 -1.96
C LYS A 76 -19.59 7.00 -2.22
N TRP A 77 -19.10 7.05 -3.47
CA TRP A 77 -17.96 7.86 -3.90
C TRP A 77 -17.99 9.33 -3.43
N PRO A 78 -19.12 10.05 -3.46
CA PRO A 78 -19.17 11.45 -3.02
C PRO A 78 -18.70 11.67 -1.58
N ARG A 79 -18.79 10.64 -0.72
CA ARG A 79 -18.33 10.74 0.69
C ARG A 79 -16.80 10.81 0.81
N TYR A 80 -16.08 10.46 -0.24
CA TYR A 80 -14.62 10.40 -0.25
C TYR A 80 -13.98 11.54 -1.04
N LEU A 81 -14.75 12.35 -1.76
CA LEU A 81 -14.23 13.46 -2.59
C LEU A 81 -13.36 14.43 -1.79
N TRP A 82 -13.74 14.72 -0.54
CA TRP A 82 -12.93 15.58 0.32
C TRP A 82 -11.58 14.95 0.69
N VAL A 83 -11.48 13.61 0.78
CA VAL A 83 -10.21 12.90 1.03
C VAL A 83 -9.32 13.01 -0.20
N TYR A 84 -9.86 12.82 -1.41
CA TYR A 84 -9.08 13.03 -2.64
C TYR A 84 -8.59 14.47 -2.75
N ALA A 85 -9.44 15.46 -2.44
CA ALA A 85 -9.02 16.86 -2.43
C ALA A 85 -7.90 17.11 -1.41
N LEU A 86 -8.01 16.56 -0.20
CA LEU A 86 -6.97 16.65 0.82
C LEU A 86 -5.65 16.01 0.36
N LEU A 87 -5.70 14.82 -0.22
CA LEU A 87 -4.53 14.12 -0.75
C LEU A 87 -3.89 14.89 -1.90
N ALA A 88 -4.69 15.47 -2.80
CA ALA A 88 -4.20 16.30 -3.89
C ALA A 88 -3.50 17.56 -3.39
N VAL A 89 -4.12 18.28 -2.45
CA VAL A 89 -3.51 19.47 -1.82
C VAL A 89 -2.20 19.08 -1.12
N TRP A 90 -2.19 17.97 -0.40
CA TRP A 90 -0.99 17.52 0.30
C TRP A 90 0.13 17.14 -0.68
N ALA A 91 -0.16 16.32 -1.71
CA ALA A 91 0.83 15.93 -2.71
C ALA A 91 1.41 17.16 -3.42
N LEU A 92 0.55 18.06 -3.91
CA LEU A 92 0.98 19.28 -4.61
C LEU A 92 1.77 20.22 -3.71
N SER A 93 1.33 20.47 -2.47
CA SER A 93 2.03 21.38 -1.55
C SER A 93 3.39 20.83 -1.14
N GLY A 94 3.48 19.54 -0.80
CA GLY A 94 4.72 18.87 -0.48
C GLY A 94 5.72 18.89 -1.63
N GLY A 95 5.24 18.60 -2.84
CA GLY A 95 6.06 18.62 -4.03
C GLY A 95 6.54 20.02 -4.40
N LEU A 96 5.64 21.02 -4.42
CA LEU A 96 6.01 22.42 -4.69
C LEU A 96 7.09 22.95 -3.75
N LEU A 97 7.04 22.55 -2.46
CA LEU A 97 8.08 22.92 -1.49
C LEU A 97 9.43 22.24 -1.79
N GLN A 98 9.43 21.08 -2.42
CA GLN A 98 10.66 20.33 -2.73
C GLN A 98 11.25 20.72 -4.10
N THR A 99 10.40 20.88 -5.12
CA THR A 99 10.82 21.11 -6.51
C THR A 99 10.76 22.56 -6.95
N GLY A 100 10.05 23.42 -6.23
CA GLY A 100 9.86 24.83 -6.54
C GLY A 100 8.96 25.11 -7.74
N GLY A 101 8.37 24.07 -8.36
CA GLY A 101 7.49 24.21 -9.52
C GLY A 101 6.70 22.95 -9.85
N LEU A 102 5.75 23.08 -10.77
CA LEU A 102 5.01 21.95 -11.33
C LEU A 102 5.41 21.78 -12.79
N SER A 103 5.67 20.55 -13.20
CA SER A 103 5.83 20.20 -14.61
C SER A 103 5.08 18.90 -14.86
N PHE A 104 4.37 18.78 -15.98
CA PHE A 104 3.67 17.55 -16.31
C PHE A 104 4.57 16.65 -17.15
N SER A 105 4.86 15.45 -16.62
CA SER A 105 5.56 14.38 -17.33
C SER A 105 4.96 13.03 -16.95
N MET A 106 4.51 12.26 -17.93
CA MET A 106 3.94 10.92 -17.73
C MET A 106 4.32 10.05 -18.90
N ASP A 107 5.16 9.07 -18.64
CA ASP A 107 5.47 8.01 -19.59
C ASP A 107 4.74 6.69 -19.24
N MET A 108 4.97 5.66 -20.03
CA MET A 108 4.33 4.36 -19.82
C MET A 108 4.80 3.69 -18.54
N ASP A 109 6.07 3.84 -18.16
CA ASP A 109 6.63 3.26 -16.95
C ASP A 109 6.05 3.90 -15.69
N ALA A 110 5.89 5.23 -15.69
CA ALA A 110 5.20 5.97 -14.65
C ALA A 110 3.74 5.51 -14.49
N LEU A 111 3.02 5.34 -15.60
CA LEU A 111 1.63 4.86 -15.59
C LEU A 111 1.54 3.43 -15.01
N ILE A 112 2.46 2.54 -15.37
CA ILE A 112 2.54 1.18 -14.81
C ILE A 112 2.76 1.24 -13.29
N ILE A 113 3.67 2.09 -12.81
CA ILE A 113 3.92 2.27 -11.38
C ILE A 113 2.63 2.69 -10.66
N VAL A 114 1.98 3.76 -11.12
CA VAL A 114 0.74 4.28 -10.51
C VAL A 114 -0.33 3.21 -10.41
N LEU A 115 -0.60 2.49 -11.51
CA LEU A 115 -1.68 1.50 -11.55
C LEU A 115 -1.39 0.28 -10.66
N PHE A 116 -0.18 -0.26 -10.76
CA PHE A 116 0.13 -1.51 -10.05
C PHE A 116 0.54 -1.30 -8.60
N ALA A 117 1.16 -0.16 -8.22
CA ALA A 117 1.46 0.13 -6.83
C ALA A 117 0.18 0.18 -6.00
N GLY A 118 -0.82 0.96 -6.42
CA GLY A 118 -2.09 1.06 -5.72
C GLY A 118 -2.78 -0.30 -5.53
N VAL A 119 -2.83 -1.15 -6.56
CA VAL A 119 -3.45 -2.49 -6.44
C VAL A 119 -2.64 -3.39 -5.52
N THR A 120 -1.34 -3.51 -5.76
CA THR A 120 -0.51 -4.51 -5.08
C THR A 120 -0.35 -4.19 -3.60
N GLU A 121 -0.10 -2.93 -3.26
CA GLU A 121 0.11 -2.50 -1.88
C GLU A 121 -1.18 -2.55 -1.08
N GLU A 122 -2.30 -2.09 -1.64
CA GLU A 122 -3.57 -2.13 -0.92
C GLU A 122 -4.07 -3.56 -0.68
N MET A 123 -3.88 -4.48 -1.61
CA MET A 123 -4.25 -5.89 -1.41
C MET A 123 -3.49 -6.54 -0.27
N VAL A 124 -2.20 -6.26 -0.12
CA VAL A 124 -1.39 -6.78 0.99
C VAL A 124 -1.75 -6.09 2.30
N PHE A 125 -1.63 -4.76 2.34
CA PHE A 125 -1.71 -4.03 3.59
C PHE A 125 -3.14 -3.88 4.10
N ARG A 126 -4.13 -3.59 3.24
CA ARG A 126 -5.53 -3.41 3.64
C ARG A 126 -6.32 -4.69 3.46
N GLY A 127 -6.20 -5.34 2.31
CA GLY A 127 -6.93 -6.57 2.00
C GLY A 127 -6.58 -7.72 2.95
N TRP A 128 -5.30 -7.93 3.25
CA TRP A 128 -4.88 -9.02 4.14
C TRP A 128 -4.53 -8.52 5.55
N LEU A 129 -3.43 -7.77 5.73
CA LEU A 129 -2.85 -7.52 7.05
C LEU A 129 -3.77 -6.72 7.97
N LEU A 130 -4.28 -5.57 7.53
CA LEU A 130 -5.23 -4.77 8.30
C LEU A 130 -6.54 -5.53 8.53
N ASN A 131 -7.05 -6.17 7.51
CA ASN A 131 -8.31 -6.91 7.55
C ASN A 131 -8.28 -8.07 8.55
N ALA A 132 -7.15 -8.77 8.64
CA ALA A 132 -6.94 -9.87 9.58
C ALA A 132 -6.73 -9.37 11.02
N THR A 133 -5.99 -8.26 11.22
CA THR A 133 -5.70 -7.71 12.54
C THR A 133 -6.89 -6.93 13.12
N ALA A 134 -7.61 -6.16 12.31
CA ALA A 134 -8.77 -5.37 12.73
C ALA A 134 -9.98 -6.20 13.17
N ARG A 135 -9.96 -7.50 12.91
CA ARG A 135 -10.99 -8.43 13.43
C ARG A 135 -10.94 -8.57 14.94
N GLU A 136 -9.76 -8.52 15.54
CA GLU A 136 -9.53 -8.84 16.95
C GLU A 136 -8.92 -7.70 17.74
N LEU A 137 -8.17 -6.81 17.09
CA LEU A 137 -7.58 -5.66 17.75
C LEU A 137 -8.48 -4.42 17.67
N PRO A 138 -8.38 -3.52 18.64
CA PRO A 138 -9.00 -2.19 18.54
C PRO A 138 -8.56 -1.51 17.22
N ARG A 139 -9.48 -0.82 16.58
CA ARG A 139 -9.23 -0.18 15.27
C ARG A 139 -7.96 0.66 15.21
N TRP A 140 -7.74 1.47 16.23
CA TRP A 140 -6.57 2.36 16.28
C TRP A 140 -5.26 1.57 16.31
N LEU A 141 -5.22 0.45 17.05
CA LEU A 141 -4.04 -0.40 17.16
C LEU A 141 -3.78 -1.16 15.84
N ALA A 142 -4.83 -1.69 15.23
CA ALA A 142 -4.73 -2.34 13.92
C ALA A 142 -4.22 -1.36 12.84
N LEU A 143 -4.71 -0.12 12.82
CA LEU A 143 -4.24 0.94 11.92
C LEU A 143 -2.78 1.31 12.19
N LEU A 144 -2.38 1.45 13.45
CA LEU A 144 -1.00 1.78 13.82
C LEU A 144 -0.02 0.68 13.39
N ILE A 145 -0.34 -0.59 13.69
CA ILE A 145 0.46 -1.74 13.26
C ILE A 145 0.57 -1.78 11.73
N ASN A 146 -0.56 -1.61 11.03
CA ASN A 146 -0.57 -1.60 9.57
C ASN A 146 0.26 -0.46 8.99
N ALA A 147 0.19 0.74 9.57
CA ALA A 147 0.99 1.89 9.14
C ALA A 147 2.50 1.64 9.36
N ALA A 148 2.87 1.08 10.49
CA ALA A 148 4.27 0.72 10.76
C ALA A 148 4.78 -0.33 9.75
N MET A 149 3.99 -1.36 9.47
CA MET A 149 4.33 -2.38 8.47
C MET A 149 4.45 -1.79 7.06
N PHE A 150 3.53 -0.89 6.70
CA PHE A 150 3.57 -0.18 5.42
C PHE A 150 4.84 0.69 5.29
N LEU A 151 5.25 1.36 6.34
CA LEU A 151 6.51 2.11 6.36
C LEU A 151 7.72 1.16 6.19
N LEU A 152 7.78 0.07 6.94
CA LEU A 152 8.92 -0.84 6.94
C LEU A 152 9.19 -1.46 5.55
N ILE A 153 8.15 -1.73 4.75
CA ILE A 153 8.34 -2.30 3.40
C ILE A 153 9.04 -1.34 2.43
N HIS A 154 9.09 -0.04 2.74
CA HIS A 154 9.79 0.95 1.93
C HIS A 154 11.30 1.05 2.28
N PHE A 155 11.73 0.52 3.43
CA PHE A 155 13.14 0.61 3.86
C PHE A 155 14.14 0.02 2.87
N PRO A 156 13.92 -1.19 2.28
CA PRO A 156 14.84 -1.73 1.28
C PRO A 156 15.04 -0.78 0.09
N ARG A 157 13.97 -0.18 -0.39
CA ARG A 157 14.01 0.82 -1.46
C ARG A 157 14.79 2.07 -1.01
N PHE A 158 14.50 2.61 0.15
CA PHE A 158 15.18 3.80 0.67
C PHE A 158 16.67 3.58 0.92
N ILE A 159 17.06 2.34 1.32
CA ILE A 159 18.47 1.94 1.43
C ILE A 159 19.10 1.91 0.05
N GLN A 160 18.46 1.28 -0.93
CA GLN A 160 18.96 1.16 -2.29
C GLN A 160 19.13 2.53 -2.98
N GLU A 161 18.20 3.46 -2.74
CA GLU A 161 18.22 4.83 -3.26
C GLU A 161 19.09 5.78 -2.44
N GLY A 162 19.65 5.34 -1.29
CA GLY A 162 20.50 6.17 -0.40
C GLY A 162 19.75 7.27 0.36
N ILE A 163 18.41 7.20 0.41
CA ILE A 163 17.55 8.26 0.99
C ILE A 163 17.01 7.91 2.37
N LEU A 164 17.40 6.78 2.97
CA LEU A 164 16.84 6.35 4.25
C LEU A 164 17.01 7.40 5.35
N ALA A 165 18.22 7.96 5.50
CA ALA A 165 18.50 8.95 6.53
C ALA A 165 17.74 10.27 6.29
N SER A 166 17.68 10.75 5.05
CA SER A 166 16.95 11.98 4.71
C SER A 166 15.44 11.83 4.88
N SER A 167 14.89 10.62 4.70
CA SER A 167 13.47 10.32 4.91
C SER A 167 13.03 10.47 6.37
N PHE A 168 13.95 10.34 7.34
CA PHE A 168 13.65 10.62 8.76
C PHE A 168 13.52 12.13 9.03
N THR A 169 14.27 12.96 8.32
CA THR A 169 14.33 14.41 8.55
C THR A 169 13.36 15.20 7.67
N SER A 170 12.94 14.65 6.54
CA SER A 170 12.07 15.30 5.55
C SER A 170 10.58 15.04 5.71
N PHE A 171 10.13 14.56 6.85
CA PHE A 171 8.74 14.11 7.06
C PHE A 171 8.28 12.95 6.15
N GLY A 172 9.15 12.35 5.35
CA GLY A 172 8.81 11.25 4.44
C GLY A 172 8.17 10.06 5.18
N PHE A 173 8.76 9.68 6.31
CA PHE A 173 8.22 8.60 7.15
C PHE A 173 6.89 8.96 7.80
N ALA A 174 6.76 10.18 8.32
CA ALA A 174 5.49 10.65 8.88
C ALA A 174 4.40 10.66 7.80
N GLY A 175 4.74 11.08 6.59
CA GLY A 175 3.85 11.06 5.44
C GLY A 175 3.33 9.65 5.13
N LEU A 176 4.21 8.66 5.04
CA LEU A 176 3.81 7.26 4.79
C LEU A 176 2.90 6.70 5.90
N LEU A 177 3.19 7.01 7.18
CA LEU A 177 2.35 6.58 8.29
C LEU A 177 0.95 7.19 8.21
N VAL A 178 0.84 8.48 7.92
CA VAL A 178 -0.45 9.19 7.78
C VAL A 178 -1.22 8.68 6.57
N LEU A 179 -0.58 8.53 5.39
CA LEU A 179 -1.21 7.96 4.20
C LEU A 179 -1.76 6.56 4.48
N SER A 180 -0.94 5.71 5.10
CA SER A 180 -1.36 4.36 5.47
C SER A 180 -2.58 4.38 6.40
N ALA A 181 -2.62 5.28 7.39
CA ALA A 181 -3.76 5.41 8.29
C ALA A 181 -5.02 5.89 7.56
N ILE A 182 -4.90 6.86 6.65
CA ILE A 182 -6.02 7.36 5.83
C ILE A 182 -6.60 6.23 4.97
N PHE A 183 -5.76 5.53 4.21
CA PHE A 183 -6.18 4.43 3.33
C PHE A 183 -6.79 3.28 4.13
N GLY A 184 -6.18 2.92 5.28
CA GLY A 184 -6.72 1.91 6.18
C GLY A 184 -8.07 2.27 6.78
N ALA A 185 -8.24 3.52 7.24
CA ALA A 185 -9.50 4.01 7.77
C ALA A 185 -10.62 4.05 6.69
N ALA A 186 -10.26 4.45 5.47
CA ALA A 186 -11.17 4.46 4.33
C ALA A 186 -11.63 3.04 3.95
N PHE A 187 -10.71 2.06 3.94
CA PHE A 187 -11.02 0.65 3.72
C PHE A 187 -11.98 0.10 4.78
N LEU A 188 -11.64 0.25 6.07
CA LEU A 188 -12.48 -0.27 7.17
C LEU A 188 -13.87 0.37 7.21
N LYS A 189 -13.97 1.66 6.85
CA LYS A 189 -15.26 2.38 6.80
C LYS A 189 -16.10 1.99 5.59
N GLY A 190 -15.46 1.88 4.43
CA GLY A 190 -16.14 1.61 3.15
C GLY A 190 -16.36 0.14 2.87
N ARG A 191 -15.62 -0.75 3.53
CA ARG A 191 -15.62 -2.22 3.32
C ARG A 191 -15.38 -2.60 1.85
N ASN A 192 -14.68 -1.74 1.11
CA ASN A 192 -14.37 -1.94 -0.31
C ASN A 192 -12.93 -1.51 -0.59
N ILE A 193 -12.16 -2.41 -1.21
CA ILE A 193 -10.74 -2.23 -1.47
C ILE A 193 -10.47 -1.22 -2.58
N LEU A 194 -11.44 -0.99 -3.48
CA LEU A 194 -11.29 0.00 -4.55
C LEU A 194 -11.14 1.43 -4.01
N ILE A 195 -11.65 1.71 -2.80
CA ILE A 195 -11.52 3.04 -2.18
C ILE A 195 -10.05 3.38 -1.93
N PRO A 196 -9.29 2.60 -1.12
CA PRO A 196 -7.88 2.92 -0.90
C PRO A 196 -7.04 2.70 -2.16
N ILE A 197 -7.35 1.74 -3.04
CA ILE A 197 -6.65 1.57 -4.32
C ILE A 197 -6.70 2.85 -5.15
N THR A 198 -7.89 3.41 -5.37
CA THR A 198 -8.04 4.62 -6.19
C THR A 198 -7.51 5.88 -5.49
N MET A 199 -7.56 5.95 -4.15
CA MET A 199 -6.90 7.02 -3.39
C MET A 199 -5.38 6.98 -3.54
N HIS A 200 -4.79 5.79 -3.44
CA HIS A 200 -3.36 5.56 -3.62
C HIS A 200 -2.92 5.93 -5.04
N MET A 201 -3.62 5.39 -6.04
CA MET A 201 -3.36 5.73 -7.44
C MET A 201 -3.46 7.24 -7.72
N ALA A 202 -4.45 7.91 -7.14
CA ALA A 202 -4.62 9.36 -7.33
C ALA A 202 -3.48 10.16 -6.69
N TYR A 203 -3.01 9.74 -5.51
CA TYR A 203 -1.89 10.35 -4.82
C TYR A 203 -0.59 10.16 -5.60
N ASP A 204 -0.27 8.92 -5.99
CA ASP A 204 0.93 8.60 -6.76
C ASP A 204 0.91 9.26 -8.14
N PHE A 205 -0.27 9.33 -8.79
CA PHE A 205 -0.42 10.02 -10.06
C PHE A 205 -0.01 11.50 -9.94
N ILE A 206 -0.45 12.18 -8.89
CA ILE A 206 -0.08 13.59 -8.69
C ILE A 206 1.42 13.73 -8.45
N LEU A 207 2.01 12.89 -7.60
CA LEU A 207 3.44 12.93 -7.32
C LEU A 207 4.28 12.67 -8.57
N ILE A 208 3.96 11.61 -9.30
CA ILE A 208 4.79 11.15 -10.43
C ILE A 208 4.57 12.01 -11.68
N ALA A 209 3.32 12.45 -11.93
CA ALA A 209 3.00 13.20 -13.15
C ALA A 209 3.32 14.70 -13.06
N PHE A 210 3.24 15.31 -11.88
CA PHE A 210 3.38 16.76 -11.73
C PHE A 210 4.63 17.20 -10.97
N LEU A 211 5.32 16.27 -10.32
CA LEU A 211 6.48 16.54 -9.46
C LEU A 211 7.64 15.58 -9.83
N PRO A 212 8.14 15.65 -11.08
CA PRO A 212 9.19 14.74 -11.58
C PRO A 212 10.55 15.00 -10.96
#